data_5e31dc086dd77a1665a01c21a73fe4da
#
_entry.id   5e31dc086dd77a1665a01c21a73fe4da
#
_cell.length_a   1.000
_cell.length_b   1.000
_cell.length_c   1.000
_cell.angle_alpha   90.00
_cell.angle_beta   90.00
_cell.angle_gamma   90.00
#
_symmetry.space_group_name_H-M   'P 1'
#
loop_
_entity.id
_entity.type
_entity.pdbx_description
1 polymer ?
#
loop_
_entity_poly.entity_id
_entity_poly.type
_entity_poly.pdbx_seq_one_letter_code
_entity_poly.pdbx_strand_id
1 'polypeptide(L)'
;HGMSEYKERYLPFMEYMAKKGYVCVIHDHRGHGKSVRALDDLGYMYGGGADAILKDIEVVNREMHQQLPDLPLILFGHSMGSLAVRAFARDHDDCMDMLIVCGSPSKNGARSLGEAIAHMESAVFGPAHKSKVIETLSFAGNVMRFRKDKNCTSWICANKAAAQEYSD
;
A
#
# COMPACT_ATOMS: atom_id res chain seq x y z
N HIS A 1 -2.38 2.34 3.01
CA HIS A 1 -1.35 3.10 2.29
C HIS A 1 -0.80 2.34 1.08
N GLY A 2 -0.05 3.02 0.18
CA GLY A 2 0.60 2.41 -0.99
C GLY A 2 1.88 1.65 -0.67
N MET A 3 2.48 1.06 -1.72
CA MET A 3 3.80 0.45 -1.65
C MET A 3 4.88 1.52 -1.44
N SER A 4 5.92 1.23 -0.67
CA SER A 4 7.00 2.15 -0.33
C SER A 4 6.52 3.44 0.36
N GLU A 5 5.42 3.35 1.09
CA GLU A 5 4.86 4.41 1.92
C GLU A 5 4.77 3.95 3.39
N TYR A 6 4.39 4.86 4.27
CA TYR A 6 4.16 4.61 5.68
C TYR A 6 2.98 5.47 6.17
N LYS A 7 2.37 5.09 7.28
CA LYS A 7 1.12 5.67 7.76
C LYS A 7 1.19 7.17 8.08
N GLU A 8 2.35 7.65 8.55
CA GLU A 8 2.52 9.06 8.92
C GLU A 8 2.29 10.03 7.75
N ARG A 9 2.46 9.58 6.49
CA ARG A 9 2.15 10.40 5.29
C ARG A 9 0.68 10.76 5.18
N TYR A 10 -0.19 10.02 5.85
CA TYR A 10 -1.64 10.24 5.82
C TYR A 10 -2.14 11.11 6.98
N LEU A 11 -1.29 11.50 7.91
CA LEU A 11 -1.68 12.34 9.05
C LEU A 11 -2.41 13.63 8.64
N PRO A 12 -1.94 14.42 7.64
CA PRO A 12 -2.66 15.61 7.21
C PRO A 12 -4.07 15.31 6.67
N PHE A 13 -4.23 14.19 5.97
CA PHE A 13 -5.54 13.74 5.51
C PHE A 13 -6.44 13.30 6.67
N MET A 14 -5.90 12.55 7.63
CA MET A 14 -6.63 12.11 8.82
C MET A 14 -7.06 13.31 9.68
N GLU A 15 -6.20 14.29 9.86
CA GLU A 15 -6.54 15.55 10.57
C GLU A 15 -7.66 16.33 9.88
N TYR A 16 -7.61 16.39 8.54
CA TYR A 16 -8.69 17.01 7.78
C TYR A 16 -10.02 16.27 7.98
N MET A 17 -10.02 14.94 7.93
CA MET A 17 -11.21 14.12 8.12
C MET A 17 -11.72 14.19 9.56
N ALA A 18 -10.82 14.21 10.55
CA ALA A 18 -11.18 14.37 11.97
C ALA A 18 -11.91 15.70 12.23
N LYS A 19 -11.47 16.79 11.60
CA LYS A 19 -12.18 18.10 11.65
C LYS A 19 -13.57 18.05 10.99
N LYS A 20 -13.87 17.02 10.20
CA LYS A 20 -15.19 16.76 9.59
C LYS A 20 -16.03 15.78 10.41
N GLY A 21 -15.54 15.34 11.58
CA GLY A 21 -16.27 14.47 12.49
C GLY A 21 -16.01 12.98 12.30
N TYR A 22 -15.00 12.59 11.52
CA TYR A 22 -14.63 11.19 11.34
C TYR A 22 -13.59 10.76 12.38
N VAL A 23 -13.74 9.55 12.91
CA VAL A 23 -12.66 8.83 13.60
C VAL A 23 -11.78 8.18 12.53
N CYS A 24 -10.49 8.45 12.56
CA CYS A 24 -9.57 7.95 11.55
C CYS A 24 -8.52 7.01 12.17
N VAL A 25 -8.37 5.84 11.61
CA VAL A 25 -7.39 4.83 12.01
C VAL A 25 -6.58 4.39 10.80
N ILE A 26 -5.29 4.22 10.97
CA ILE A 26 -4.38 3.71 9.94
C ILE A 26 -3.31 2.83 10.59
N HIS A 27 -2.90 1.80 9.88
CA HIS A 27 -1.76 0.96 10.26
C HIS A 27 -0.71 0.96 9.16
N ASP A 28 0.54 0.67 9.52
CA ASP A 28 1.56 0.30 8.54
C ASP A 28 1.33 -1.14 8.11
N HIS A 29 1.30 -1.39 6.82
CA HIS A 29 1.33 -2.76 6.31
C HIS A 29 2.59 -3.47 6.78
N ARG A 30 2.53 -4.80 6.93
CA ARG A 30 3.72 -5.61 7.22
C ARG A 30 4.84 -5.29 6.21
N GLY A 31 6.07 -5.21 6.67
CA GLY A 31 7.22 -4.82 5.85
C GLY A 31 7.29 -3.33 5.51
N HIS A 32 6.45 -2.48 6.11
CA HIS A 32 6.43 -1.03 5.86
C HIS A 32 6.46 -0.25 7.18
N GLY A 33 6.96 0.98 7.12
CA GLY A 33 6.96 1.92 8.24
C GLY A 33 7.51 1.30 9.52
N LYS A 34 6.72 1.33 10.59
CA LYS A 34 7.07 0.75 11.91
C LYS A 34 6.66 -0.72 12.07
N SER A 35 6.03 -1.32 11.05
CA SER A 35 5.65 -2.74 11.02
C SER A 35 6.78 -3.62 10.46
N VAL A 36 8.02 -3.31 10.81
CA VAL A 36 9.23 -4.08 10.51
C VAL A 36 9.97 -4.44 11.79
N ARG A 37 10.71 -5.55 11.78
CA ARG A 37 11.55 -5.98 12.91
C ARG A 37 12.90 -5.28 12.90
N ALA A 38 13.44 -4.98 11.71
CA ALA A 38 14.65 -4.23 11.49
C ALA A 38 14.50 -3.37 10.23
N LEU A 39 15.30 -2.32 10.09
CA LEU A 39 15.25 -1.44 8.90
C LEU A 39 15.58 -2.20 7.61
N ASP A 40 16.42 -3.20 7.67
CA ASP A 40 16.76 -4.04 6.51
C ASP A 40 15.58 -4.90 6.02
N ASP A 41 14.57 -5.09 6.87
CA ASP A 41 13.33 -5.82 6.53
C ASP A 41 12.32 -4.97 5.74
N LEU A 42 12.56 -3.68 5.52
CA LEU A 42 11.66 -2.85 4.72
C LEU A 42 11.39 -3.50 3.36
N GLY A 43 10.10 -3.70 3.02
CA GLY A 43 9.64 -4.40 1.83
C GLY A 43 9.48 -5.92 2.01
N TYR A 44 9.96 -6.50 3.11
CA TYR A 44 9.79 -7.93 3.41
C TYR A 44 8.52 -8.18 4.22
N MET A 45 7.60 -8.96 3.68
CA MET A 45 6.26 -9.17 4.26
C MET A 45 6.19 -10.35 5.26
N TYR A 46 7.31 -10.89 5.71
CA TYR A 46 7.43 -11.96 6.72
C TYR A 46 6.66 -13.25 6.40
N GLY A 47 6.50 -13.55 5.11
CA GLY A 47 5.73 -14.69 4.64
C GLY A 47 4.22 -14.45 4.62
N GLY A 48 3.47 -15.46 4.20
CA GLY A 48 2.01 -15.40 4.08
C GLY A 48 1.49 -14.57 2.91
N GLY A 49 2.35 -13.82 2.22
CA GLY A 49 1.99 -13.08 1.00
C GLY A 49 0.79 -12.15 1.16
N ALA A 50 -0.07 -12.13 0.15
CA ALA A 50 -1.29 -11.32 0.13
C ALA A 50 -2.28 -11.69 1.23
N ASP A 51 -2.43 -12.99 1.53
CA ASP A 51 -3.37 -13.47 2.56
C ASP A 51 -3.04 -12.92 3.95
N ALA A 52 -1.75 -12.73 4.23
CA ALA A 52 -1.33 -12.15 5.50
C ALA A 52 -1.71 -10.67 5.61
N ILE A 53 -1.66 -9.91 4.52
CA ILE A 53 -2.15 -8.51 4.48
C ILE A 53 -3.66 -8.47 4.72
N LEU A 54 -4.42 -9.39 4.11
CA LEU A 54 -5.87 -9.46 4.31
C LEU A 54 -6.22 -9.77 5.77
N LYS A 55 -5.48 -10.68 6.43
CA LYS A 55 -5.64 -10.94 7.87
C LYS A 55 -5.30 -9.74 8.74
N ASP A 56 -4.29 -8.95 8.37
CA ASP A 56 -3.99 -7.71 9.10
C ASP A 56 -5.15 -6.71 9.00
N ILE A 57 -5.75 -6.58 7.81
CA ILE A 57 -6.93 -5.73 7.61
C ILE A 57 -8.11 -6.24 8.45
N GLU A 58 -8.34 -7.54 8.45
CA GLU A 58 -9.40 -8.17 9.26
C GLU A 58 -9.24 -7.86 10.75
N VAL A 59 -8.03 -7.99 11.28
CA VAL A 59 -7.73 -7.70 12.70
C VAL A 59 -8.05 -6.25 13.03
N VAL A 60 -7.58 -5.29 12.21
CA VAL A 60 -7.82 -3.86 12.45
C VAL A 60 -9.32 -3.53 12.31
N ASN A 61 -9.98 -4.08 11.31
CA ASN A 61 -11.40 -3.89 11.06
C ASN A 61 -12.24 -4.38 12.27
N ARG A 62 -11.98 -5.61 12.72
CA ARG A 62 -12.64 -6.19 13.89
C ARG A 62 -12.42 -5.37 15.17
N GLU A 63 -11.20 -4.88 15.38
CA GLU A 63 -10.87 -4.04 16.52
C GLU A 63 -11.69 -2.73 16.48
N MET A 64 -11.84 -2.13 15.30
CA MET A 64 -12.64 -0.90 15.16
C MET A 64 -14.12 -1.15 15.43
N HIS A 65 -14.69 -2.24 14.96
CA HIS A 65 -16.08 -2.62 15.27
C HIS A 65 -16.30 -2.84 16.77
N GLN A 66 -15.30 -3.41 17.47
CA GLN A 66 -15.39 -3.61 18.92
C GLN A 66 -15.31 -2.30 19.71
N GLN A 67 -14.44 -1.39 19.28
CA GLN A 67 -14.26 -0.10 19.98
C GLN A 67 -15.35 0.92 19.64
N LEU A 68 -15.92 0.87 18.45
CA LEU A 68 -16.87 1.85 17.90
C LEU A 68 -18.05 1.16 17.21
N PRO A 69 -18.84 0.33 17.95
CA PRO A 69 -19.87 -0.53 17.38
C PRO A 69 -21.02 0.21 16.70
N ASP A 70 -21.28 1.46 17.12
CA ASP A 70 -22.41 2.26 16.62
C ASP A 70 -22.02 3.18 15.44
N LEU A 71 -20.75 3.16 15.02
CA LEU A 71 -20.29 4.01 13.91
C LEU A 71 -20.21 3.21 12.62
N PRO A 72 -20.65 3.80 11.48
CA PRO A 72 -20.44 3.19 10.19
C PRO A 72 -18.93 3.11 9.88
N LEU A 73 -18.48 1.98 9.36
CA LEU A 73 -17.08 1.73 9.02
C LEU A 73 -16.83 1.96 7.53
N ILE A 74 -15.91 2.90 7.24
CA ILE A 74 -15.45 3.21 5.89
C ILE A 74 -14.04 2.65 5.72
N LEU A 75 -13.87 1.69 4.81
CA LEU A 75 -12.57 1.14 4.49
C LEU A 75 -11.96 1.89 3.31
N PHE A 76 -10.79 2.49 3.52
CA PHE A 76 -10.08 3.28 2.51
C PHE A 76 -8.77 2.60 2.11
N GLY A 77 -8.51 2.47 0.81
CA GLY A 77 -7.23 1.96 0.31
C GLY A 77 -6.67 2.80 -0.83
N HIS A 78 -5.36 3.10 -0.75
CA HIS A 78 -4.63 3.83 -1.79
C HIS A 78 -3.58 2.92 -2.46
N SER A 79 -3.47 2.97 -3.78
CA SER A 79 -2.46 2.24 -4.57
C SER A 79 -2.41 0.73 -4.22
N MET A 80 -1.31 0.20 -3.69
CA MET A 80 -1.21 -1.18 -3.19
C MET A 80 -2.30 -1.47 -2.14
N GLY A 81 -2.54 -0.56 -1.20
CA GLY A 81 -3.62 -0.68 -0.22
C GLY A 81 -5.00 -0.79 -0.87
N SER A 82 -5.21 -0.15 -2.03
CA SER A 82 -6.47 -0.28 -2.77
C SER A 82 -6.70 -1.68 -3.34
N LEU A 83 -5.63 -2.38 -3.71
CA LEU A 83 -5.73 -3.79 -4.11
C LEU A 83 -6.05 -4.67 -2.91
N ALA A 84 -5.42 -4.39 -1.76
CA ALA A 84 -5.65 -5.14 -0.53
C ALA A 84 -7.11 -4.99 -0.03
N VAL A 85 -7.63 -3.76 0.07
CA VAL A 85 -9.02 -3.55 0.52
C VAL A 85 -10.06 -4.10 -0.46
N ARG A 86 -9.79 -4.10 -1.77
CA ARG A 86 -10.65 -4.73 -2.77
C ARG A 86 -10.64 -6.25 -2.66
N ALA A 87 -9.47 -6.85 -2.42
CA ALA A 87 -9.36 -8.29 -2.21
C ALA A 87 -10.04 -8.70 -0.90
N PHE A 88 -9.90 -7.89 0.15
CA PHE A 88 -10.60 -8.10 1.43
C PHE A 88 -12.12 -8.02 1.28
N ALA A 89 -12.63 -6.99 0.62
CA ALA A 89 -14.06 -6.77 0.43
C ALA A 89 -14.75 -7.89 -0.38
N ARG A 90 -14.02 -8.66 -1.18
CA ARG A 90 -14.59 -9.78 -1.93
C ARG A 90 -15.23 -10.84 -1.02
N ASP A 91 -14.59 -11.10 0.13
CA ASP A 91 -14.96 -12.17 1.03
C ASP A 91 -15.47 -11.63 2.40
N HIS A 92 -15.43 -10.30 2.60
CA HIS A 92 -15.77 -9.60 3.86
C HIS A 92 -16.51 -8.29 3.61
N ASP A 93 -17.44 -8.25 2.66
CA ASP A 93 -18.21 -7.05 2.34
C ASP A 93 -19.20 -6.65 3.44
N ASP A 94 -19.59 -7.59 4.27
CA ASP A 94 -20.41 -7.39 5.46
C ASP A 94 -19.69 -6.68 6.63
N CYS A 95 -18.36 -6.59 6.55
CA CYS A 95 -17.52 -5.97 7.58
C CYS A 95 -17.31 -4.46 7.38
N MET A 96 -17.97 -3.82 6.42
CA MET A 96 -17.85 -2.38 6.14
C MET A 96 -19.10 -1.82 5.50
N ASP A 97 -19.39 -0.56 5.78
CA ASP A 97 -20.53 0.16 5.18
C ASP A 97 -20.17 0.84 3.86
N MET A 98 -18.90 1.19 3.70
CA MET A 98 -18.38 1.85 2.49
C MET A 98 -16.95 1.45 2.19
N LEU A 99 -16.66 1.26 0.90
CA LEU A 99 -15.31 1.04 0.38
C LEU A 99 -14.87 2.21 -0.50
N ILE A 100 -13.73 2.82 -0.17
CA ILE A 100 -13.10 3.86 -0.98
C ILE A 100 -11.80 3.33 -1.58
N VAL A 101 -11.73 3.33 -2.91
CA VAL A 101 -10.60 2.82 -3.70
C VAL A 101 -9.93 3.98 -4.42
N CYS A 102 -8.73 4.34 -4.00
CA CYS A 102 -7.99 5.48 -4.54
C CYS A 102 -6.72 5.02 -5.28
N GLY A 103 -6.49 5.55 -6.49
CA GLY A 103 -5.28 5.25 -7.27
C GLY A 103 -5.05 3.76 -7.53
N SER A 104 -6.12 2.99 -7.70
CA SER A 104 -6.03 1.54 -7.85
C SER A 104 -5.35 1.18 -9.19
N PRO A 105 -4.28 0.35 -9.16
CA PRO A 105 -3.66 -0.13 -10.37
C PRO A 105 -4.63 -0.96 -11.22
N SER A 106 -4.55 -0.77 -12.53
CA SER A 106 -5.30 -1.58 -13.49
C SER A 106 -4.60 -2.92 -13.76
N LYS A 107 -5.26 -3.79 -14.53
CA LYS A 107 -4.68 -5.06 -14.97
C LYS A 107 -3.35 -4.82 -15.71
N ASN A 108 -2.29 -5.46 -15.23
CA ASN A 108 -0.97 -5.41 -15.86
C ASN A 108 -0.73 -6.68 -16.69
N GLY A 109 -0.58 -6.52 -18.01
CA GLY A 109 -0.30 -7.63 -18.91
C GLY A 109 1.07 -8.31 -18.67
N ALA A 110 2.01 -7.61 -18.03
CA ALA A 110 3.34 -8.15 -17.70
C ALA A 110 3.39 -8.89 -16.34
N ARG A 111 2.23 -9.08 -15.68
CA ARG A 111 2.16 -9.70 -14.35
C ARG A 111 2.86 -11.06 -14.29
N SER A 112 2.54 -11.95 -15.22
CA SER A 112 3.10 -13.33 -15.25
C SER A 112 4.61 -13.32 -15.42
N LEU A 113 5.16 -12.38 -16.21
CA LEU A 113 6.60 -12.21 -16.37
C LEU A 113 7.21 -11.71 -15.04
N GLY A 114 6.60 -10.73 -14.38
CA GLY A 114 7.04 -10.23 -13.08
C GLY A 114 7.04 -11.33 -12.02
N GLU A 115 6.00 -12.16 -11.96
CA GLU A 115 5.92 -13.31 -11.06
C GLU A 115 7.02 -14.34 -11.32
N ALA A 116 7.31 -14.66 -12.59
CA ALA A 116 8.38 -15.57 -12.95
C ALA A 116 9.77 -15.04 -12.53
N ILE A 117 10.03 -13.74 -12.74
CA ILE A 117 11.27 -13.09 -12.28
C ILE A 117 11.37 -13.14 -10.75
N ALA A 118 10.28 -12.82 -10.03
CA ALA A 118 10.25 -12.86 -8.58
C ALA A 118 10.56 -14.26 -8.03
N HIS A 119 9.98 -15.30 -8.61
CA HIS A 119 10.26 -16.69 -8.21
C HIS A 119 11.70 -17.08 -8.46
N MET A 120 12.26 -16.72 -9.63
CA MET A 120 13.65 -17.01 -9.97
C MET A 120 14.63 -16.30 -9.04
N GLU A 121 14.45 -15.00 -8.81
CA GLU A 121 15.31 -14.24 -7.90
C GLU A 121 15.19 -14.72 -6.45
N SER A 122 13.99 -15.02 -6.00
CA SER A 122 13.76 -15.59 -4.66
C SER A 122 14.43 -16.95 -4.47
N ALA A 123 14.46 -17.79 -5.50
CA ALA A 123 15.15 -19.09 -5.45
C ALA A 123 16.67 -18.94 -5.38
N VAL A 124 17.24 -17.91 -6.01
CA VAL A 124 18.69 -17.68 -6.05
C VAL A 124 19.19 -16.87 -4.86
N PHE A 125 18.46 -15.79 -4.51
CA PHE A 125 18.90 -14.80 -3.51
C PHE A 125 18.14 -14.88 -2.18
N GLY A 126 17.14 -15.75 -2.11
CA GLY A 126 16.29 -15.92 -0.93
C GLY A 126 15.03 -15.04 -0.94
N PRO A 127 14.05 -15.35 -0.06
CA PRO A 127 12.72 -14.72 -0.08
C PRO A 127 12.70 -13.26 0.40
N ALA A 128 13.77 -12.78 1.03
CA ALA A 128 13.91 -11.39 1.46
C ALA A 128 14.61 -10.50 0.41
N HIS A 129 14.95 -11.06 -0.77
CA HIS A 129 15.62 -10.31 -1.83
C HIS A 129 14.75 -9.17 -2.35
N LYS A 130 15.33 -7.97 -2.42
CA LYS A 130 14.70 -6.77 -2.98
C LYS A 130 15.06 -6.65 -4.46
N SER A 131 14.11 -7.01 -5.32
CA SER A 131 14.32 -7.02 -6.78
C SER A 131 14.30 -5.62 -7.37
N LYS A 132 15.47 -5.10 -7.72
CA LYS A 132 15.60 -3.84 -8.47
C LYS A 132 15.03 -3.96 -9.89
N VAL A 133 15.01 -5.16 -10.46
CA VAL A 133 14.43 -5.41 -11.79
C VAL A 133 12.92 -5.23 -11.74
N ILE A 134 12.25 -5.87 -10.78
CA ILE A 134 10.79 -5.75 -10.62
C ILE A 134 10.41 -4.31 -10.25
N GLU A 135 11.16 -3.67 -9.37
CA GLU A 135 10.93 -2.27 -8.99
C GLU A 135 10.99 -1.37 -10.23
N THR A 136 12.07 -1.46 -11.00
CA THR A 136 12.25 -0.68 -12.23
C THR A 136 11.12 -0.93 -13.23
N LEU A 137 10.77 -2.18 -13.48
CA LEU A 137 9.70 -2.54 -14.43
C LEU A 137 8.32 -2.06 -13.96
N SER A 138 8.07 -2.08 -12.65
CA SER A 138 6.80 -1.64 -12.06
C SER A 138 6.56 -0.15 -12.27
N PHE A 139 7.59 0.67 -12.24
CA PHE A 139 7.48 2.13 -12.36
C PHE A 139 7.96 2.70 -13.70
N ALA A 140 8.57 1.89 -14.56
CA ALA A 140 9.16 2.35 -15.84
C ALA A 140 8.18 3.17 -16.70
N GLY A 141 6.93 2.74 -16.82
CA GLY A 141 5.91 3.45 -17.59
C GLY A 141 5.61 4.85 -17.03
N ASN A 142 5.54 4.96 -15.71
CA ASN A 142 5.30 6.23 -15.03
C ASN A 142 6.50 7.17 -15.17
N VAL A 143 7.71 6.67 -14.90
CA VAL A 143 8.96 7.43 -15.04
C VAL A 143 9.15 7.92 -16.48
N MET A 144 8.91 7.07 -17.48
CA MET A 144 9.02 7.43 -18.89
C MET A 144 8.02 8.53 -19.30
N ARG A 145 6.80 8.49 -18.78
CA ARG A 145 5.79 9.51 -19.05
C ARG A 145 6.19 10.89 -18.54
N PHE A 146 6.89 10.93 -17.41
CA PHE A 146 7.36 12.17 -16.76
C PHE A 146 8.86 12.42 -16.95
N ARG A 147 9.50 11.77 -17.95
CA ARG A 147 10.95 11.87 -18.20
C ARG A 147 11.52 13.28 -18.44
N LYS A 148 10.65 14.26 -18.75
CA LYS A 148 11.05 15.66 -18.89
C LYS A 148 11.26 16.35 -17.56
N ASP A 149 10.71 15.80 -16.48
CA ASP A 149 10.90 16.30 -15.14
C ASP A 149 12.20 15.72 -14.59
N LYS A 150 12.94 16.55 -13.85
CA LYS A 150 14.25 16.15 -13.29
C LYS A 150 14.14 15.17 -12.11
N ASN A 151 12.93 15.00 -11.55
CA ASN A 151 12.69 14.13 -10.43
C ASN A 151 11.94 12.87 -10.90
N CYS A 152 12.50 11.68 -10.62
CA CYS A 152 11.93 10.39 -10.99
C CYS A 152 10.57 10.10 -10.28
N THR A 153 10.23 10.85 -9.24
CA THR A 153 8.98 10.74 -8.48
C THR A 153 7.92 11.77 -8.90
N SER A 154 8.19 12.60 -9.92
CA SER A 154 7.25 13.64 -10.42
C SER A 154 5.89 13.10 -10.86
N TRP A 155 5.79 11.81 -11.14
CA TRP A 155 4.53 11.14 -11.50
C TRP A 155 3.58 10.94 -10.31
N ILE A 156 4.08 11.05 -9.09
CA ILE A 156 3.30 10.78 -7.87
C ILE A 156 2.36 11.93 -7.53
N CYS A 157 2.86 13.18 -7.65
CA CYS A 157 2.12 14.36 -7.25
C CYS A 157 2.50 15.57 -8.09
N ALA A 158 1.51 16.41 -8.42
CA ALA A 158 1.74 17.70 -9.09
C ALA A 158 2.51 18.70 -8.18
N ASN A 159 2.41 18.55 -6.86
CA ASN A 159 3.20 19.31 -5.91
C ASN A 159 4.63 18.76 -5.87
N LYS A 160 5.58 19.57 -6.37
CA LYS A 160 7.00 19.16 -6.47
C LYS A 160 7.64 18.88 -5.11
N ALA A 161 7.26 19.61 -4.05
CA ALA A 161 7.79 19.40 -2.71
C ALA A 161 7.33 18.04 -2.16
N ALA A 162 6.04 17.70 -2.31
CA ALA A 162 5.51 16.41 -1.91
C ALA A 162 6.08 15.24 -2.73
N ALA A 163 6.38 15.46 -4.02
CA ALA A 163 7.03 14.47 -4.87
C ALA A 163 8.49 14.25 -4.45
N GLN A 164 9.20 15.29 -4.02
CA GLN A 164 10.56 15.19 -3.49
C GLN A 164 10.60 14.44 -2.16
N GLU A 165 9.72 14.79 -1.24
CA GLU A 165 9.59 14.11 0.07
C GLU A 165 9.36 12.59 -0.07
N TYR A 166 8.71 12.16 -1.14
CA TYR A 166 8.54 10.73 -1.42
C TYR A 166 9.84 10.04 -1.85
N SER A 167 10.78 10.76 -2.46
CA SER A 167 12.07 10.19 -2.92
C SER A 167 13.16 10.16 -1.83
N ASP A 168 13.02 10.97 -0.80
CA ASP A 168 13.95 11.08 0.33
C ASP A 168 13.64 10.02 1.41
#